data_7a69a3f7e37a6137f4302b22331fb8c6
#
_entry.id   7a69a3f7e37a6137f4302b22331fb8c6
#
_cell.length_a   1.000
_cell.length_b   1.000
_cell.length_c   1.000
_cell.angle_alpha   90.00
_cell.angle_beta   90.00
_cell.angle_gamma   90.00
#
_symmetry.space_group_name_H-M   'P 1'
#
loop_
_entity.id
_entity.type
_entity.pdbx_description
1 polymer ?
#
loop_
_entity_poly.entity_id
_entity_poly.type
_entity_poly.pdbx_seq_one_letter_code
_entity_poly.pdbx_strand_id
1 'polypeptide(L)'
;DQAITEVLFWSASSKSLVTPMFSLDTQSNMFTARSELLASQDYDGDGIIEIPSQRPLMGSRKYESPKNMYEQMNVTSWIEVRSSKDFEFTETLVNASDSYILDFKPLENIMGEFTVYSYSNTRTWIFKEYSAKYETAGDDLFAIICTTKDSANQKGVKSENYLIENDDGTVVYFESREKGAKAGITVKSIKPYIKIFKDKELAAK
;
A
#
# COMPACT_ATOMS: atom_id res chain seq x y z
N ASP A 1 -7.12 10.34 -13.62
CA ASP A 1 -8.41 9.65 -13.78
C ASP A 1 -8.65 8.74 -12.59
N GLN A 2 -9.92 8.38 -12.32
CA GLN A 2 -10.32 7.50 -11.23
C GLN A 2 -11.17 6.36 -11.78
N ALA A 3 -11.00 5.17 -11.21
CA ALA A 3 -11.85 4.01 -11.45
C ALA A 3 -12.81 3.82 -10.26
N ILE A 4 -13.99 3.28 -10.55
CA ILE A 4 -15.01 2.90 -9.58
C ILE A 4 -15.50 1.51 -9.97
N THR A 5 -15.76 0.67 -8.99
CA THR A 5 -16.34 -0.65 -9.19
C THR A 5 -17.67 -0.75 -8.47
N GLU A 6 -18.67 -1.32 -9.12
CA GLU A 6 -19.97 -1.64 -8.52
C GLU A 6 -20.17 -3.15 -8.49
N VAL A 7 -20.73 -3.64 -7.39
CA VAL A 7 -21.19 -5.02 -7.26
C VAL A 7 -22.68 -5.00 -7.02
N LEU A 8 -23.42 -5.72 -7.84
CA LEU A 8 -24.87 -5.80 -7.78
C LEU A 8 -25.32 -7.22 -7.41
N PHE A 9 -26.17 -7.32 -6.41
CA PHE A 9 -26.81 -8.57 -6.02
C PHE A 9 -28.30 -8.53 -6.30
N TRP A 10 -28.86 -9.66 -6.74
CA TRP A 10 -30.31 -9.83 -6.81
C TRP A 10 -30.87 -10.11 -5.43
N SER A 11 -31.72 -9.24 -4.92
CA SER A 11 -32.46 -9.46 -3.68
C SER A 11 -33.82 -10.11 -3.99
N ALA A 12 -33.96 -11.40 -3.62
CA ALA A 12 -35.21 -12.11 -3.81
C ALA A 12 -36.35 -11.55 -2.95
N SER A 13 -36.07 -10.96 -1.81
CA SER A 13 -37.05 -10.37 -0.90
C SER A 13 -37.64 -9.05 -1.43
N SER A 14 -36.80 -8.17 -1.95
CA SER A 14 -37.23 -6.89 -2.53
C SER A 14 -37.52 -6.98 -4.02
N LYS A 15 -37.21 -8.11 -4.68
CA LYS A 15 -37.28 -8.32 -6.14
C LYS A 15 -36.58 -7.20 -6.93
N SER A 16 -35.40 -6.79 -6.46
CA SER A 16 -34.62 -5.71 -7.04
C SER A 16 -33.14 -5.98 -6.96
N LEU A 17 -32.35 -5.28 -7.75
CA LEU A 17 -30.90 -5.21 -7.61
C LEU A 17 -30.55 -4.33 -6.42
N VAL A 18 -29.61 -4.79 -5.61
CA VAL A 18 -29.05 -4.04 -4.49
C VAL A 18 -27.54 -3.93 -4.64
N THR A 19 -26.97 -2.77 -4.33
CA THR A 19 -25.52 -2.59 -4.26
C THR A 19 -25.12 -2.36 -2.80
N PRO A 20 -24.28 -3.23 -2.24
CA PRO A 20 -23.79 -3.03 -0.88
C PRO A 20 -22.78 -1.91 -0.76
N MET A 21 -22.21 -1.47 -1.89
CA MET A 21 -21.12 -0.50 -1.94
C MET A 21 -21.61 0.95 -2.16
N PHE A 22 -22.91 1.15 -2.15
CA PHE A 22 -23.50 2.50 -2.28
C PHE A 22 -23.40 3.24 -0.94
N SER A 23 -22.74 4.40 -0.94
CA SER A 23 -22.72 5.27 0.22
C SER A 23 -23.97 6.15 0.25
N LEU A 24 -24.78 6.02 1.30
CA LEU A 24 -25.94 6.86 1.51
C LEU A 24 -25.56 8.32 1.80
N ASP A 25 -24.43 8.55 2.47
CA ASP A 25 -23.95 9.89 2.83
C ASP A 25 -23.54 10.70 1.59
N THR A 26 -22.89 10.04 0.63
CA THR A 26 -22.43 10.69 -0.59
C THR A 26 -23.38 10.47 -1.78
N GLN A 27 -24.36 9.60 -1.62
CA GLN A 27 -25.24 9.14 -2.70
C GLN A 27 -24.47 8.68 -3.95
N SER A 28 -23.37 7.98 -3.73
CA SER A 28 -22.46 7.56 -4.78
C SER A 28 -21.73 6.25 -4.42
N ASN A 29 -21.13 5.62 -5.42
CA ASN A 29 -20.22 4.48 -5.26
C ASN A 29 -18.75 4.93 -5.06
N MET A 30 -18.51 6.15 -4.62
CA MET A 30 -17.16 6.70 -4.38
C MET A 30 -16.37 5.92 -3.32
N PHE A 31 -17.04 5.09 -2.56
CA PHE A 31 -16.46 4.17 -1.60
C PHE A 31 -15.42 3.21 -2.24
N THR A 32 -15.54 2.88 -3.54
CA THR A 32 -14.56 2.09 -4.29
C THR A 32 -13.68 2.92 -5.20
N ALA A 33 -13.62 4.24 -5.00
CA ALA A 33 -12.80 5.12 -5.82
C ALA A 33 -11.31 4.82 -5.61
N ARG A 34 -10.56 4.72 -6.71
CA ARG A 34 -9.14 4.41 -6.73
C ARG A 34 -8.45 4.97 -7.96
N SER A 35 -7.12 4.87 -7.98
CA SER A 35 -6.35 5.09 -9.22
C SER A 35 -6.80 4.10 -10.30
N GLU A 36 -6.93 4.55 -11.54
CA GLU A 36 -7.21 3.71 -12.71
C GLU A 36 -6.16 2.62 -12.95
N LEU A 37 -4.96 2.82 -12.40
CA LEU A 37 -3.86 1.85 -12.50
C LEU A 37 -4.00 0.67 -11.53
N LEU A 38 -5.02 0.65 -10.68
CA LEU A 38 -5.24 -0.39 -9.70
C LEU A 38 -6.50 -1.18 -10.01
N ALA A 39 -6.34 -2.33 -10.64
CA ALA A 39 -7.43 -3.20 -11.04
C ALA A 39 -8.02 -4.00 -9.87
N SER A 40 -9.29 -4.42 -10.01
CA SER A 40 -9.87 -5.47 -9.17
C SER A 40 -9.23 -6.80 -9.55
N GLN A 41 -8.74 -7.55 -8.56
CA GLN A 41 -8.04 -8.81 -8.78
C GLN A 41 -8.08 -9.69 -7.54
N ASP A 42 -7.84 -10.98 -7.74
CA ASP A 42 -7.54 -11.93 -6.67
C ASP A 42 -6.14 -11.57 -6.12
N TYR A 43 -6.13 -10.74 -5.09
CA TYR A 43 -4.92 -10.12 -4.55
C TYR A 43 -4.16 -11.08 -3.62
N ASP A 44 -4.85 -11.95 -2.91
CA ASP A 44 -4.26 -12.87 -1.94
C ASP A 44 -4.16 -14.32 -2.43
N GLY A 45 -4.79 -14.63 -3.57
CA GLY A 45 -4.68 -15.92 -4.24
C GLY A 45 -5.71 -16.95 -3.76
N ASP A 46 -6.80 -16.52 -3.13
CA ASP A 46 -7.85 -17.41 -2.61
C ASP A 46 -8.92 -17.77 -3.67
N GLY A 47 -8.87 -17.15 -4.85
CA GLY A 47 -9.78 -17.35 -5.96
C GLY A 47 -10.98 -16.41 -5.99
N ILE A 48 -11.09 -15.48 -5.03
CA ILE A 48 -12.10 -14.44 -5.01
C ILE A 48 -11.47 -13.14 -5.52
N ILE A 49 -12.25 -12.30 -6.19
CA ILE A 49 -11.76 -11.02 -6.71
C ILE A 49 -12.04 -9.93 -5.67
N GLU A 50 -10.98 -9.30 -5.16
CA GLU A 50 -11.10 -8.13 -4.33
C GLU A 50 -11.22 -6.86 -5.15
N ILE A 51 -11.96 -5.91 -4.59
CA ILE A 51 -12.18 -4.60 -5.14
C ILE A 51 -11.32 -3.60 -4.36
N PRO A 52 -10.32 -2.97 -4.98
CA PRO A 52 -9.51 -1.99 -4.29
C PRO A 52 -10.27 -0.66 -4.10
N SER A 53 -10.12 -0.11 -2.90
CA SER A 53 -10.52 1.25 -2.54
C SER A 53 -9.33 1.98 -1.95
N GLN A 54 -9.16 3.25 -2.22
CA GLN A 54 -7.99 4.00 -1.76
C GLN A 54 -8.39 5.20 -0.92
N ARG A 55 -7.68 5.38 0.18
CA ARG A 55 -7.73 6.59 1.01
C ARG A 55 -6.33 7.16 1.22
N PRO A 56 -6.17 8.47 1.32
CA PRO A 56 -4.86 9.05 1.63
C PRO A 56 -4.32 8.53 2.97
N LEU A 57 -3.03 8.20 3.00
CA LEU A 57 -2.33 7.95 4.25
C LEU A 57 -2.13 9.29 4.98
N MET A 58 -2.57 9.35 6.22
CA MET A 58 -2.46 10.58 7.03
C MET A 58 -1.01 11.03 7.14
N GLY A 59 -0.79 12.33 6.97
CA GLY A 59 0.54 12.95 7.05
C GLY A 59 1.45 12.70 5.85
N SER A 60 1.07 11.85 4.89
CA SER A 60 1.81 11.73 3.64
C SER A 60 1.70 13.02 2.84
N ARG A 61 2.79 13.40 2.18
CA ARG A 61 2.83 14.67 1.45
C ARG A 61 2.65 14.45 -0.03
N LYS A 62 1.80 15.28 -0.62
CA LYS A 62 1.70 15.43 -2.06
C LYS A 62 2.87 16.28 -2.56
N TYR A 63 3.33 15.96 -3.75
CA TYR A 63 4.32 16.77 -4.47
C TYR A 63 3.81 18.22 -4.65
N GLU A 64 4.49 19.18 -4.03
CA GLU A 64 4.12 20.61 -4.09
C GLU A 64 5.12 21.47 -4.86
N SER A 65 6.29 20.93 -5.21
CA SER A 65 7.37 21.71 -5.85
C SER A 65 8.33 20.79 -6.62
N PRO A 66 8.93 21.28 -7.74
CA PRO A 66 9.98 20.55 -8.47
C PRO A 66 11.21 20.17 -7.61
N LYS A 67 11.36 20.79 -6.44
CA LYS A 67 12.44 20.48 -5.49
C LYS A 67 12.07 19.41 -4.46
N ASN A 68 10.78 19.09 -4.29
CA ASN A 68 10.28 18.15 -3.30
C ASN A 68 9.51 17.04 -4.03
N MET A 69 10.20 16.00 -4.45
CA MET A 69 9.63 14.88 -5.23
C MET A 69 8.94 13.87 -4.30
N TYR A 70 7.96 14.30 -3.51
CA TYR A 70 7.10 13.41 -2.74
C TYR A 70 5.85 13.06 -3.53
N GLU A 71 5.40 11.85 -3.39
CA GLU A 71 4.09 11.42 -3.83
C GLU A 71 3.20 11.17 -2.63
N GLN A 72 1.93 11.55 -2.74
CA GLN A 72 0.96 11.24 -1.70
C GLN A 72 0.72 9.74 -1.69
N MET A 73 0.93 9.13 -0.53
CA MET A 73 0.67 7.71 -0.33
C MET A 73 -0.81 7.45 -0.07
N ASN A 74 -1.29 6.33 -0.57
CA ASN A 74 -2.62 5.84 -0.28
C ASN A 74 -2.55 4.51 0.47
N VAL A 75 -3.45 4.34 1.41
CA VAL A 75 -3.80 3.03 1.95
C VAL A 75 -4.84 2.43 1.02
N THR A 76 -4.59 1.24 0.54
CA THR A 76 -5.50 0.48 -0.32
C THR A 76 -6.22 -0.57 0.53
N SER A 77 -7.55 -0.47 0.59
CA SER A 77 -8.41 -1.51 1.15
C SER A 77 -8.83 -2.45 0.03
N TRP A 78 -8.47 -3.71 0.13
CA TRP A 78 -8.91 -4.78 -0.76
C TRP A 78 -10.19 -5.36 -0.18
N ILE A 79 -11.30 -5.14 -0.87
CA ILE A 79 -12.64 -5.45 -0.40
C ILE A 79 -13.10 -6.74 -1.05
N GLU A 80 -13.21 -7.79 -0.26
CA GLU A 80 -13.84 -9.04 -0.64
C GLU A 80 -15.34 -8.94 -0.37
N VAL A 81 -16.14 -9.19 -1.39
CA VAL A 81 -17.61 -9.11 -1.31
C VAL A 81 -18.18 -10.51 -1.41
N ARG A 82 -18.51 -11.13 -0.27
CA ARG A 82 -19.09 -12.48 -0.20
C ARG A 82 -20.61 -12.48 -0.38
N SER A 83 -21.27 -11.41 0.08
CA SER A 83 -22.72 -11.23 -0.09
C SER A 83 -23.09 -9.76 0.07
N SER A 84 -24.39 -9.44 -0.08
CA SER A 84 -24.88 -8.07 0.12
C SER A 84 -24.72 -7.52 1.54
N LYS A 85 -24.28 -8.34 2.50
CA LYS A 85 -24.11 -7.96 3.93
C LYS A 85 -22.83 -8.50 4.54
N ASP A 86 -22.00 -9.18 3.75
CA ASP A 86 -20.80 -9.84 4.22
C ASP A 86 -19.60 -9.37 3.40
N PHE A 87 -18.76 -8.56 4.03
CA PHE A 87 -17.56 -7.99 3.46
C PHE A 87 -16.39 -8.27 4.38
N GLU A 88 -15.29 -8.64 3.79
CA GLU A 88 -14.00 -8.60 4.45
C GLU A 88 -13.09 -7.62 3.73
N PHE A 89 -12.12 -7.07 4.42
CA PHE A 89 -11.13 -6.22 3.78
C PHE A 89 -9.77 -6.31 4.46
N THR A 90 -8.74 -6.24 3.64
CA THR A 90 -7.36 -6.15 4.06
C THR A 90 -6.79 -4.82 3.59
N GLU A 91 -6.07 -4.12 4.44
CA GLU A 91 -5.44 -2.85 4.09
C GLU A 91 -3.95 -3.03 3.81
N THR A 92 -3.49 -2.41 2.73
CA THR A 92 -2.09 -2.44 2.29
C THR A 92 -1.59 -1.07 1.84
N LEU A 93 -0.27 -0.92 1.83
CA LEU A 93 0.41 0.10 1.04
C LEU A 93 0.88 -0.55 -0.25
N VAL A 94 0.50 0.00 -1.40
CA VAL A 94 0.84 -0.56 -2.72
C VAL A 94 1.90 0.29 -3.39
N ASN A 95 3.01 -0.35 -3.79
CA ASN A 95 3.99 0.22 -4.71
C ASN A 95 3.91 -0.53 -6.04
N ALA A 96 3.02 -0.06 -6.93
CA ALA A 96 2.83 -0.67 -8.24
C ALA A 96 4.08 -0.50 -9.13
N SER A 97 4.79 0.61 -9.02
CA SER A 97 6.00 0.89 -9.82
C SER A 97 7.15 -0.06 -9.52
N ASP A 98 7.29 -0.50 -8.28
CA ASP A 98 8.36 -1.39 -7.81
C ASP A 98 7.85 -2.79 -7.49
N SER A 99 6.59 -3.07 -7.81
CA SER A 99 5.95 -4.39 -7.75
C SER A 99 5.97 -5.03 -6.36
N TYR A 100 5.66 -4.25 -5.30
CA TYR A 100 5.50 -4.79 -3.96
C TYR A 100 4.36 -4.13 -3.18
N ILE A 101 3.86 -4.85 -2.19
CA ILE A 101 2.86 -4.36 -1.23
C ILE A 101 3.34 -4.63 0.19
N LEU A 102 2.82 -3.85 1.13
CA LEU A 102 3.01 -4.03 2.56
C LEU A 102 1.66 -4.09 3.27
N ASP A 103 1.47 -5.09 4.11
CA ASP A 103 0.27 -5.23 4.94
C ASP A 103 0.23 -4.07 5.96
N PHE A 104 -0.83 -3.23 5.91
CA PHE A 104 -0.88 -1.98 6.68
C PHE A 104 -1.06 -2.20 8.18
N LYS A 105 -2.03 -3.02 8.57
CA LYS A 105 -2.35 -3.24 9.99
C LYS A 105 -1.21 -3.84 10.82
N PRO A 106 -0.45 -4.84 10.34
CA PRO A 106 0.75 -5.31 11.03
C PRO A 106 1.82 -4.22 11.21
N LEU A 107 2.00 -3.34 10.23
CA LEU A 107 2.94 -2.22 10.34
C LEU A 107 2.49 -1.22 11.41
N GLU A 108 1.20 -0.90 11.45
CA GLU A 108 0.61 -0.03 12.48
C GLU A 108 0.80 -0.63 13.88
N ASN A 109 0.67 -1.94 14.04
CA ASN A 109 0.91 -2.62 15.31
C ASN A 109 2.39 -2.55 15.76
N ILE A 110 3.35 -2.51 14.82
CA ILE A 110 4.78 -2.42 15.11
C ILE A 110 5.20 -0.98 15.43
N MET A 111 4.67 -0.01 14.68
CA MET A 111 5.15 1.37 14.68
C MET A 111 4.24 2.34 15.45
N GLY A 112 2.97 1.98 15.72
CA GLY A 112 1.94 2.92 16.12
C GLY A 112 1.46 3.76 14.94
N GLU A 113 1.06 5.00 15.20
CA GLU A 113 0.71 5.94 14.13
C GLU A 113 1.97 6.28 13.32
N PHE A 114 1.90 6.08 12.02
CA PHE A 114 3.01 6.36 11.11
C PHE A 114 2.54 7.02 9.82
N THR A 115 3.48 7.61 9.11
CA THR A 115 3.29 8.08 7.74
C THR A 115 4.44 7.65 6.86
N VAL A 116 4.28 7.80 5.55
CA VAL A 116 5.29 7.44 4.55
C VAL A 116 5.55 8.63 3.63
N TYR A 117 6.82 8.97 3.47
CA TYR A 117 7.27 9.90 2.44
C TYR A 117 7.83 9.10 1.27
N SER A 118 7.16 9.19 0.13
CA SER A 118 7.55 8.50 -1.09
C SER A 118 8.37 9.42 -1.99
N TYR A 119 9.51 8.92 -2.46
CA TYR A 119 10.43 9.61 -3.36
C TYR A 119 10.61 8.78 -4.62
N SER A 120 9.82 9.07 -5.65
CA SER A 120 9.81 8.30 -6.90
C SER A 120 11.17 8.31 -7.62
N ASN A 121 11.87 9.44 -7.65
CA ASN A 121 13.17 9.57 -8.30
C ASN A 121 14.28 8.69 -7.72
N THR A 122 14.18 8.34 -6.44
CA THR A 122 15.14 7.45 -5.75
C THR A 122 14.55 6.10 -5.40
N ARG A 123 13.29 5.85 -5.80
CA ARG A 123 12.54 4.63 -5.49
C ARG A 123 12.61 4.28 -4.00
N THR A 124 12.37 5.31 -3.15
CA THR A 124 12.56 5.22 -1.71
C THR A 124 11.27 5.58 -0.98
N TRP A 125 10.88 4.74 -0.05
CA TRP A 125 9.84 5.01 0.93
C TRP A 125 10.47 5.19 2.31
N ILE A 126 10.26 6.36 2.92
CA ILE A 126 10.71 6.64 4.28
C ILE A 126 9.52 6.57 5.23
N PHE A 127 9.54 5.62 6.14
CA PHE A 127 8.56 5.46 7.20
C PHE A 127 8.94 6.34 8.38
N LYS A 128 7.99 7.13 8.86
CA LYS A 128 8.17 8.13 9.90
C LYS A 128 7.13 7.97 11.00
N GLU A 129 7.47 8.33 12.22
CA GLU A 129 6.46 8.56 13.25
C GLU A 129 5.43 9.58 12.74
N TYR A 130 4.19 9.45 13.16
CA TYR A 130 3.15 10.42 12.89
C TYR A 130 2.33 10.68 14.16
N SER A 131 1.88 11.88 14.33
CA SER A 131 0.95 12.24 15.40
C SER A 131 -0.30 12.84 14.78
N ALA A 132 -1.39 12.09 14.80
CA ALA A 132 -2.69 12.57 14.33
C ALA A 132 -3.18 13.78 15.16
N LYS A 133 -2.84 13.82 16.45
CA LYS A 133 -3.20 14.95 17.35
C LYS A 133 -2.59 16.28 16.90
N TYR A 134 -1.36 16.25 16.38
CA TYR A 134 -0.63 17.46 15.99
C TYR A 134 -0.49 17.57 14.47
N GLU A 135 -1.00 16.59 13.72
CA GLU A 135 -0.91 16.51 12.25
C GLU A 135 0.53 16.68 11.74
N THR A 136 1.50 16.10 12.47
CA THR A 136 2.93 16.25 12.15
C THR A 136 3.62 14.90 12.00
N ALA A 137 4.52 14.84 11.02
CA ALA A 137 5.48 13.74 10.91
C ALA A 137 6.65 13.99 11.85
N GLY A 138 7.04 12.94 12.57
CA GLY A 138 8.19 12.94 13.48
C GLY A 138 9.46 12.39 12.83
N ASP A 139 10.23 11.63 13.61
CA ASP A 139 11.52 11.06 13.20
C ASP A 139 11.36 9.93 12.18
N ASP A 140 12.42 9.69 11.40
CA ASP A 140 12.50 8.56 10.49
C ASP A 140 12.69 7.26 11.28
N LEU A 141 11.83 6.28 11.00
CA LEU A 141 11.90 4.96 11.60
C LEU A 141 12.78 4.00 10.78
N PHE A 142 12.53 3.92 9.49
CA PHE A 142 13.32 3.15 8.52
C PHE A 142 12.99 3.61 7.10
N ALA A 143 13.75 3.11 6.13
CA ALA A 143 13.43 3.27 4.73
C ALA A 143 13.34 1.91 4.02
N ILE A 144 12.50 1.84 2.99
CA ILE A 144 12.47 0.77 1.99
C ILE A 144 12.93 1.37 0.68
N ILE A 145 13.93 0.74 0.08
CA ILE A 145 14.58 1.24 -1.13
C ILE A 145 14.59 0.14 -2.19
N CYS A 146 14.14 0.48 -3.40
CA CYS A 146 14.22 -0.41 -4.55
C CYS A 146 15.36 0.03 -5.47
N THR A 147 16.24 -0.90 -5.84
CA THR A 147 17.38 -0.63 -6.72
C THR A 147 17.88 -1.92 -7.38
N THR A 148 18.92 -1.83 -8.23
CA THR A 148 19.60 -3.02 -8.73
C THR A 148 20.49 -3.63 -7.65
N LYS A 149 20.71 -4.95 -7.71
CA LYS A 149 21.59 -5.68 -6.80
C LYS A 149 23.02 -5.14 -6.83
N ASP A 150 23.51 -4.76 -8.02
CA ASP A 150 24.84 -4.17 -8.17
C ASP A 150 24.94 -2.82 -7.44
N SER A 151 23.94 -1.96 -7.57
CA SER A 151 23.92 -0.68 -6.87
C SER A 151 23.82 -0.86 -5.34
N ALA A 152 23.04 -1.84 -4.87
CA ALA A 152 22.98 -2.18 -3.46
C ALA A 152 24.34 -2.66 -2.93
N ASN A 153 25.03 -3.55 -3.66
CA ASN A 153 26.37 -4.05 -3.33
C ASN A 153 27.41 -2.92 -3.29
N GLN A 154 27.38 -1.99 -4.26
CA GLN A 154 28.28 -0.82 -4.27
C GLN A 154 28.08 0.09 -3.04
N LYS A 155 26.85 0.15 -2.52
CA LYS A 155 26.53 0.87 -1.27
C LYS A 155 26.84 0.06 -0.01
N GLY A 156 27.36 -1.16 -0.11
CA GLY A 156 27.66 -2.04 1.02
C GLY A 156 26.43 -2.63 1.70
N VAL A 157 25.27 -2.67 1.01
CA VAL A 157 24.05 -3.28 1.55
C VAL A 157 24.23 -4.79 1.57
N LYS A 158 24.09 -5.40 2.73
CA LYS A 158 24.18 -6.85 2.89
C LYS A 158 22.87 -7.52 2.49
N SER A 159 22.94 -8.74 1.96
CA SER A 159 21.77 -9.51 1.54
C SER A 159 20.79 -9.83 2.67
N GLU A 160 21.27 -9.85 3.92
CA GLU A 160 20.42 -10.02 5.11
C GLU A 160 19.40 -8.89 5.28
N ASN A 161 19.63 -7.72 4.64
CA ASN A 161 18.73 -6.58 4.62
C ASN A 161 17.75 -6.61 3.44
N TYR A 162 17.84 -7.61 2.57
CA TYR A 162 16.91 -7.73 1.45
C TYR A 162 15.54 -8.22 1.92
N LEU A 163 14.52 -7.43 1.62
CA LEU A 163 13.12 -7.76 1.82
C LEU A 163 12.62 -8.64 0.66
N ILE A 164 12.94 -8.21 -0.57
CA ILE A 164 12.62 -8.91 -1.82
C ILE A 164 13.88 -8.92 -2.70
N GLU A 165 14.10 -10.02 -3.40
CA GLU A 165 15.06 -10.15 -4.48
C GLU A 165 14.34 -10.73 -5.70
N ASN A 166 14.30 -9.97 -6.79
CA ASN A 166 13.62 -10.35 -8.03
C ASN A 166 14.58 -11.02 -9.02
N ASP A 167 14.03 -11.86 -9.90
CA ASP A 167 14.79 -12.57 -10.94
C ASP A 167 15.41 -11.62 -11.96
N ASP A 168 14.90 -10.41 -12.11
CA ASP A 168 15.43 -9.36 -13.01
C ASP A 168 16.66 -8.63 -12.44
N GLY A 169 17.14 -9.04 -11.27
CA GLY A 169 18.28 -8.43 -10.58
C GLY A 169 17.93 -7.16 -9.80
N THR A 170 16.66 -6.81 -9.65
CA THR A 170 16.25 -5.77 -8.70
C THR A 170 16.11 -6.31 -7.29
N VAL A 171 16.38 -5.46 -6.30
CA VAL A 171 16.22 -5.77 -4.88
C VAL A 171 15.45 -4.66 -4.18
N VAL A 172 14.60 -5.06 -3.25
CA VAL A 172 13.95 -4.16 -2.30
C VAL A 172 14.59 -4.41 -0.94
N TYR A 173 15.21 -3.40 -0.35
CA TYR A 173 15.93 -3.58 0.89
C TYR A 173 15.50 -2.61 1.99
N PHE A 174 15.70 -3.04 3.22
CA PHE A 174 15.44 -2.30 4.44
C PHE A 174 16.68 -1.51 4.85
N GLU A 175 16.50 -0.23 5.15
CA GLU A 175 17.53 0.63 5.72
C GLU A 175 17.08 1.17 7.07
N SER A 176 17.76 0.76 8.13
CA SER A 176 17.44 1.19 9.48
C SER A 176 17.73 2.67 9.71
N ARG A 177 16.89 3.34 10.49
CA ARG A 177 17.13 4.67 11.03
C ARG A 177 17.31 4.59 12.55
N GLU A 178 17.99 5.56 13.13
CA GLU A 178 18.35 5.54 14.56
C GLU A 178 17.14 5.36 15.47
N LYS A 179 16.05 6.08 15.20
CA LYS A 179 14.82 5.99 15.99
C LYS A 179 14.17 4.62 15.91
N GLY A 180 14.03 4.09 14.69
CA GLY A 180 13.46 2.76 14.47
C GLY A 180 14.32 1.66 15.10
N ALA A 181 15.65 1.75 15.00
CA ALA A 181 16.57 0.81 15.65
C ALA A 181 16.39 0.80 17.18
N LYS A 182 16.28 1.98 17.80
CA LYS A 182 15.98 2.11 19.24
C LYS A 182 14.62 1.54 19.62
N ALA A 183 13.63 1.61 18.72
CA ALA A 183 12.31 1.00 18.89
C ALA A 183 12.27 -0.51 18.58
N GLY A 184 13.41 -1.11 18.19
CA GLY A 184 13.50 -2.54 17.86
C GLY A 184 12.96 -2.90 16.48
N ILE A 185 12.74 -1.91 15.60
CA ILE A 185 12.27 -2.15 14.23
C ILE A 185 13.46 -2.64 13.38
N THR A 186 13.32 -3.81 12.81
CA THR A 186 14.39 -4.49 12.06
C THR A 186 13.83 -5.08 10.75
N VAL A 187 14.73 -5.49 9.87
CA VAL A 187 14.34 -6.24 8.66
C VAL A 187 13.47 -7.45 9.00
N LYS A 188 13.76 -8.16 10.09
CA LYS A 188 13.00 -9.35 10.50
C LYS A 188 11.56 -9.02 10.94
N SER A 189 11.32 -7.85 11.51
CA SER A 189 9.99 -7.42 11.92
C SER A 189 9.14 -6.93 10.74
N ILE A 190 9.76 -6.52 9.62
CA ILE A 190 9.04 -5.99 8.44
C ILE A 190 8.89 -7.05 7.34
N LYS A 191 9.90 -7.89 7.13
CA LYS A 191 9.94 -8.86 6.04
C LYS A 191 8.71 -9.79 5.92
N PRO A 192 8.06 -10.24 6.99
CA PRO A 192 6.86 -11.07 6.89
C PRO A 192 5.65 -10.38 6.24
N TYR A 193 5.64 -9.05 6.20
CA TYR A 193 4.50 -8.24 5.77
C TYR A 193 4.70 -7.55 4.44
N ILE A 194 5.82 -7.82 3.75
CA ILE A 194 6.06 -7.37 2.38
C ILE A 194 5.91 -8.54 1.41
N LYS A 195 5.22 -8.31 0.31
CA LYS A 195 4.97 -9.32 -0.72
C LYS A 195 5.22 -8.73 -2.10
N ILE A 196 5.57 -9.59 -3.06
CA ILE A 196 5.59 -9.21 -4.47
C ILE A 196 4.14 -8.96 -4.89
N PHE A 197 3.92 -7.83 -5.54
CA PHE A 197 2.65 -7.46 -6.13
C PHE A 197 2.74 -7.56 -7.66
N LYS A 198 1.94 -8.42 -8.23
CA LYS A 198 1.83 -8.53 -9.69
C LYS A 198 0.46 -7.99 -10.09
N ASP A 199 0.45 -6.77 -10.61
CA ASP A 199 -0.74 -6.26 -11.28
C ASP A 199 -0.91 -7.04 -12.61
N LYS A 200 -1.93 -7.89 -12.67
CA LYS A 200 -2.17 -8.76 -13.82
C LYS A 200 -2.52 -7.99 -15.10
N GLU A 201 -3.04 -6.76 -14.99
CA GLU A 201 -3.34 -5.91 -16.15
C GLU A 201 -2.12 -5.15 -16.67
N LEU A 202 -1.20 -4.72 -15.81
CA LEU A 202 0.05 -4.09 -16.20
C LEU A 202 1.03 -5.08 -16.85
N ALA A 203 0.98 -6.35 -16.48
CA ALA A 203 1.81 -7.41 -17.05
C ALA A 203 1.36 -7.85 -18.46
N ALA A 204 0.18 -7.43 -18.94
CA ALA A 204 -0.39 -7.79 -20.23
C ALA A 204 -0.18 -6.71 -21.32
N LYS A 205 0.49 -5.61 -21.01
CA LYS A 205 0.88 -4.53 -21.95
C LYS A 205 2.37 -4.55 -22.22
#